data_dd06e3f7c4855f785a50e08589ac09b3
#
_entry.id   dd06e3f7c4855f785a50e08589ac09b3
#
_cell.length_a   1.000
_cell.length_b   1.000
_cell.length_c   1.000
_cell.angle_alpha   90.00
_cell.angle_beta   90.00
_cell.angle_gamma   90.00
#
_symmetry.space_group_name_H-M   'P 1'
#
loop_
_entity.id
_entity.type
_entity.pdbx_description
1 polymer ?
#
loop_
_entity_poly.entity_id
_entity_poly.type
_entity_poly.pdbx_seq_one_letter_code
_entity_poly.pdbx_strand_id
1 'polypeptide(L)'
;KSGYEPVFFGCDGMDGILAVEGFDPALAEGLMLLTPFSADASDEATQSFVAKYKEKTGIVPNQFAADAYDVICSLYQACVAGGVTPDMSASEINDILVGQFTSMTYDGLTGKGMTWKATGEVSKSPMAVVIKDGTYVSAE
;
A
#
# COMPACT_ATOMS: atom_id res chain seq x y z
N LYS A 1 13.25 28.96 -21.74
CA LYS A 1 13.53 27.51 -21.54
C LYS A 1 15.02 27.38 -21.31
N SER A 2 15.43 26.82 -20.16
CA SER A 2 16.82 26.77 -19.71
C SER A 2 17.65 25.66 -20.39
N GLY A 3 17.02 24.75 -21.14
CA GLY A 3 17.67 23.53 -21.66
C GLY A 3 18.03 22.49 -20.58
N TYR A 4 17.55 22.71 -19.35
CA TYR A 4 17.73 21.77 -18.24
C TYR A 4 16.61 20.72 -18.24
N GLU A 5 16.98 19.46 -18.32
CA GLU A 5 16.06 18.31 -18.32
C GLU A 5 16.33 17.44 -17.08
N PRO A 6 15.74 17.77 -15.92
CA PRO A 6 15.93 16.98 -14.70
C PRO A 6 15.18 15.65 -14.78
N VAL A 7 15.76 14.63 -14.15
CA VAL A 7 15.03 13.40 -13.82
C VAL A 7 14.39 13.58 -12.46
N PHE A 8 13.08 13.39 -12.36
CA PHE A 8 12.35 13.48 -11.11
C PHE A 8 12.19 12.09 -10.48
N PHE A 9 12.45 12.03 -9.20
CA PHE A 9 12.26 10.84 -8.39
C PHE A 9 11.50 11.23 -7.12
N GLY A 10 10.40 10.54 -6.84
CA GLY A 10 9.56 10.75 -5.67
C GLY A 10 9.58 9.56 -4.72
N CYS A 11 9.18 9.80 -3.49
CA CYS A 11 8.85 8.76 -2.52
C CYS A 11 7.33 8.60 -2.41
N ASP A 12 6.89 7.78 -1.47
CA ASP A 12 5.49 7.40 -1.25
C ASP A 12 4.50 8.56 -1.22
N GLY A 13 4.87 9.71 -0.64
CA GLY A 13 4.01 10.90 -0.57
C GLY A 13 3.59 11.47 -1.92
N MET A 14 4.22 11.07 -3.02
CA MET A 14 3.81 11.47 -4.38
C MET A 14 2.83 10.50 -5.04
N ASP A 15 2.55 9.35 -4.43
CA ASP A 15 1.54 8.44 -4.95
C ASP A 15 0.15 9.09 -4.90
N GLY A 16 -0.60 8.95 -6.00
CA GLY A 16 -1.87 9.65 -6.17
C GLY A 16 -1.78 11.00 -6.90
N ILE A 17 -0.58 11.45 -7.31
CA ILE A 17 -0.42 12.73 -8.05
C ILE A 17 -1.31 12.81 -9.29
N LEU A 18 -1.53 11.68 -9.98
CA LEU A 18 -2.38 11.60 -11.16
C LEU A 18 -3.88 11.83 -10.85
N ALA A 19 -4.30 11.73 -9.59
CA ALA A 19 -5.67 11.95 -9.16
C ALA A 19 -5.93 13.36 -8.61
N VAL A 20 -4.92 14.22 -8.60
CA VAL A 20 -5.05 15.61 -8.13
C VAL A 20 -5.89 16.40 -9.12
N GLU A 21 -6.95 17.04 -8.63
CA GLU A 21 -7.86 17.84 -9.47
C GLU A 21 -7.10 18.95 -10.21
N GLY A 22 -7.27 19.00 -11.54
CA GLY A 22 -6.61 20.01 -12.39
C GLY A 22 -5.14 19.75 -12.69
N PHE A 23 -4.57 18.63 -12.20
CA PHE A 23 -3.21 18.26 -12.56
C PHE A 23 -3.16 17.67 -13.98
N ASP A 24 -2.20 18.16 -14.78
CA ASP A 24 -1.94 17.61 -16.11
C ASP A 24 -1.00 16.39 -16.00
N PRO A 25 -1.47 15.16 -16.26
CA PRO A 25 -0.65 13.94 -16.16
C PRO A 25 0.62 13.97 -17.04
N ALA A 26 0.62 14.72 -18.14
CA ALA A 26 1.78 14.87 -19.01
C ALA A 26 2.99 15.51 -18.30
N LEU A 27 2.75 16.28 -17.23
CA LEU A 27 3.81 16.88 -16.43
C LEU A 27 4.52 15.85 -15.53
N ALA A 28 3.91 14.71 -15.30
CA ALA A 28 4.48 13.62 -14.49
C ALA A 28 5.08 12.49 -15.36
N GLU A 29 5.10 12.65 -16.68
CA GLU A 29 5.67 11.63 -17.57
C GLU A 29 7.13 11.35 -17.24
N GLY A 30 7.48 10.06 -17.04
CA GLY A 30 8.81 9.63 -16.64
C GLY A 30 9.13 9.82 -15.15
N LEU A 31 8.23 10.37 -14.34
CA LEU A 31 8.41 10.44 -12.89
C LEU A 31 8.46 9.03 -12.31
N MET A 32 9.52 8.73 -11.56
CA MET A 32 9.70 7.46 -10.85
C MET A 32 9.32 7.63 -9.37
N LEU A 33 8.62 6.64 -8.82
CA LEU A 33 8.21 6.60 -7.41
C LEU A 33 8.66 5.29 -6.76
N LEU A 34 8.95 5.34 -5.47
CA LEU A 34 9.00 4.14 -4.63
C LEU A 34 7.64 3.96 -3.94
N THR A 35 7.05 2.78 -4.11
CA THR A 35 5.75 2.41 -3.53
C THR A 35 5.75 0.93 -3.17
N PRO A 36 5.02 0.49 -2.14
CA PRO A 36 4.84 -0.94 -1.88
C PRO A 36 3.71 -1.59 -2.69
N PHE A 37 3.02 -0.82 -3.56
CA PHE A 37 1.83 -1.28 -4.27
C PHE A 37 1.81 -0.76 -5.71
N SER A 38 1.43 -1.63 -6.64
CA SER A 38 1.14 -1.24 -8.02
C SER A 38 -0.22 -1.81 -8.44
N ALA A 39 -1.12 -0.91 -8.87
CA ALA A 39 -2.48 -1.30 -9.26
C ALA A 39 -2.54 -2.13 -10.56
N ASP A 40 -1.47 -2.16 -11.35
CA ASP A 40 -1.32 -2.96 -12.56
C ASP A 40 -0.69 -4.35 -12.32
N ALA A 41 -0.31 -4.66 -11.08
CA ALA A 41 0.23 -5.98 -10.74
C ALA A 41 -0.76 -7.09 -11.14
N SER A 42 -0.23 -8.17 -11.73
CA SER A 42 -1.05 -9.21 -12.36
C SER A 42 -1.58 -10.29 -11.40
N ASP A 43 -1.21 -10.22 -10.13
CA ASP A 43 -1.69 -11.19 -9.14
C ASP A 43 -3.19 -11.03 -8.85
N GLU A 44 -3.87 -12.14 -8.61
CA GLU A 44 -5.32 -12.22 -8.45
C GLU A 44 -5.83 -11.35 -7.28
N ALA A 45 -5.10 -11.29 -6.18
CA ALA A 45 -5.51 -10.54 -4.99
C ALA A 45 -5.52 -9.03 -5.30
N THR A 46 -4.47 -8.53 -5.93
CA THR A 46 -4.38 -7.12 -6.37
C THR A 46 -5.46 -6.79 -7.38
N GLN A 47 -5.66 -7.61 -8.41
CA GLN A 47 -6.68 -7.36 -9.42
C GLN A 47 -8.11 -7.37 -8.82
N SER A 48 -8.40 -8.31 -7.92
CA SER A 48 -9.68 -8.35 -7.21
C SER A 48 -9.92 -7.11 -6.34
N PHE A 49 -8.88 -6.66 -5.61
CA PHE A 49 -8.95 -5.44 -4.80
C PHE A 49 -9.20 -4.20 -5.66
N VAL A 50 -8.41 -4.02 -6.73
CA VAL A 50 -8.53 -2.89 -7.66
C VAL A 50 -9.93 -2.82 -8.28
N ALA A 51 -10.45 -3.96 -8.76
CA ALA A 51 -11.79 -4.03 -9.35
C ALA A 51 -12.88 -3.61 -8.36
N LYS A 52 -12.86 -4.17 -7.13
CA LYS A 52 -13.85 -3.85 -6.09
C LYS A 52 -13.74 -2.42 -5.58
N TYR A 53 -12.52 -1.91 -5.45
CA TYR A 53 -12.29 -0.53 -5.02
C TYR A 53 -12.83 0.45 -6.07
N LYS A 54 -12.50 0.21 -7.34
CA LYS A 54 -12.98 1.02 -8.47
C LYS A 54 -14.50 0.98 -8.62
N GLU A 55 -15.12 -0.18 -8.43
CA GLU A 55 -16.59 -0.33 -8.43
C GLU A 55 -17.25 0.56 -7.36
N LYS A 56 -16.65 0.63 -6.16
CA LYS A 56 -17.21 1.38 -5.03
C LYS A 56 -16.93 2.87 -5.08
N THR A 57 -15.77 3.27 -5.57
CA THR A 57 -15.27 4.65 -5.46
C THR A 57 -15.21 5.40 -6.79
N GLY A 58 -15.22 4.68 -7.91
CA GLY A 58 -15.04 5.25 -9.25
C GLY A 58 -13.59 5.53 -9.64
N ILE A 59 -12.62 5.34 -8.72
CA ILE A 59 -11.20 5.63 -8.95
C ILE A 59 -10.33 4.38 -8.77
N VAL A 60 -9.14 4.37 -9.40
CA VAL A 60 -8.13 3.35 -9.18
C VAL A 60 -7.46 3.57 -7.82
N PRO A 61 -7.31 2.54 -6.97
CA PRO A 61 -6.64 2.70 -5.67
C PRO A 61 -5.16 3.00 -5.84
N ASN A 62 -4.65 3.82 -4.94
CA ASN A 62 -3.21 4.05 -4.72
C ASN A 62 -2.70 3.18 -3.56
N GLN A 63 -1.40 3.31 -3.22
CA GLN A 63 -0.79 2.57 -2.11
C GLN A 63 -1.50 2.79 -0.77
N PHE A 64 -1.98 4.01 -0.48
CA PHE A 64 -2.62 4.31 0.81
C PHE A 64 -3.92 3.53 1.00
N ALA A 65 -4.67 3.32 -0.08
CA ALA A 65 -5.87 2.48 -0.05
C ALA A 65 -5.51 0.99 0.18
N ALA A 66 -4.43 0.52 -0.45
CA ALA A 66 -3.94 -0.85 -0.27
C ALA A 66 -3.35 -1.06 1.14
N ASP A 67 -2.59 -0.09 1.67
CA ASP A 67 -2.08 -0.12 3.04
C ASP A 67 -3.22 -0.17 4.07
N ALA A 68 -4.24 0.66 3.91
CA ALA A 68 -5.40 0.66 4.79
C ALA A 68 -6.15 -0.69 4.75
N TYR A 69 -6.27 -1.30 3.57
CA TYR A 69 -6.84 -2.63 3.42
C TYR A 69 -6.02 -3.68 4.17
N ASP A 70 -4.70 -3.70 3.98
CA ASP A 70 -3.80 -4.63 4.65
C ASP A 70 -3.82 -4.45 6.18
N VAL A 71 -3.89 -3.21 6.67
CA VAL A 71 -4.02 -2.92 8.12
C VAL A 71 -5.27 -3.58 8.69
N ILE A 72 -6.43 -3.40 8.06
CA ILE A 72 -7.68 -3.99 8.56
C ILE A 72 -7.65 -5.51 8.49
N CYS A 73 -7.16 -6.09 7.39
CA CYS A 73 -7.11 -7.54 7.23
C CYS A 73 -6.10 -8.20 8.19
N SER A 74 -4.92 -7.61 8.38
CA SER A 74 -3.92 -8.12 9.33
C SER A 74 -4.38 -7.98 10.79
N LEU A 75 -5.03 -6.88 11.16
CA LEU A 75 -5.66 -6.71 12.48
C LEU A 75 -6.75 -7.77 12.70
N TYR A 76 -7.61 -8.01 11.72
CA TYR A 76 -8.63 -9.05 11.81
C TYR A 76 -8.00 -10.43 12.06
N GLN A 77 -6.97 -10.78 11.28
CA GLN A 77 -6.24 -12.04 11.46
C GLN A 77 -5.65 -12.15 12.86
N ALA A 78 -5.01 -11.08 13.36
CA ALA A 78 -4.41 -11.05 14.70
C ALA A 78 -5.48 -11.16 15.80
N CYS A 79 -6.61 -10.49 15.67
CA CYS A 79 -7.72 -10.59 16.62
C CYS A 79 -8.30 -12.00 16.68
N VAL A 80 -8.52 -12.65 15.52
CA VAL A 80 -9.04 -14.02 15.46
C VAL A 80 -8.05 -15.01 16.07
N ALA A 81 -6.77 -14.90 15.70
CA ALA A 81 -5.71 -15.78 16.21
C ALA A 81 -5.47 -15.58 17.72
N GLY A 82 -5.61 -14.36 18.22
CA GLY A 82 -5.45 -14.02 19.63
C GLY A 82 -6.69 -14.25 20.49
N GLY A 83 -7.83 -14.65 19.89
CA GLY A 83 -9.09 -14.87 20.62
C GLY A 83 -9.69 -13.60 21.21
N VAL A 84 -9.52 -12.46 20.54
CA VAL A 84 -10.06 -11.16 21.00
C VAL A 84 -11.58 -11.21 21.03
N THR A 85 -12.17 -10.74 22.14
CA THR A 85 -13.63 -10.67 22.35
C THR A 85 -14.08 -9.24 22.69
N PRO A 86 -15.36 -8.88 22.45
CA PRO A 86 -15.85 -7.51 22.65
C PRO A 86 -15.86 -7.02 24.10
N ASP A 87 -15.75 -7.92 25.08
CA ASP A 87 -15.75 -7.64 26.50
C ASP A 87 -14.35 -7.36 27.08
N MET A 88 -13.30 -7.54 26.28
CA MET A 88 -11.92 -7.24 26.65
C MET A 88 -11.68 -5.71 26.72
N SER A 89 -10.85 -5.30 27.67
CA SER A 89 -10.36 -3.93 27.73
C SER A 89 -9.38 -3.62 26.57
N ALA A 90 -9.23 -2.34 26.24
CA ALA A 90 -8.29 -1.91 25.23
C ALA A 90 -6.83 -2.32 25.53
N SER A 91 -6.45 -2.37 26.82
CA SER A 91 -5.12 -2.81 27.25
C SER A 91 -4.91 -4.30 26.97
N GLU A 92 -5.87 -5.15 27.31
CA GLU A 92 -5.81 -6.61 27.05
C GLU A 92 -5.74 -6.89 25.54
N ILE A 93 -6.55 -6.19 24.75
CA ILE A 93 -6.53 -6.31 23.29
C ILE A 93 -5.15 -5.89 22.74
N ASN A 94 -4.60 -4.77 23.22
CA ASN A 94 -3.29 -4.30 22.78
C ASN A 94 -2.18 -5.33 23.07
N ASP A 95 -2.15 -5.90 24.27
CA ASP A 95 -1.12 -6.89 24.63
C ASP A 95 -1.23 -8.16 23.78
N ILE A 96 -2.45 -8.60 23.47
CA ILE A 96 -2.69 -9.72 22.54
C ILE A 96 -2.19 -9.36 21.15
N LEU A 97 -2.55 -8.19 20.62
CA LEU A 97 -2.16 -7.78 19.27
C LEU A 97 -0.64 -7.65 19.13
N VAL A 98 0.05 -7.06 20.11
CA VAL A 98 1.52 -6.99 20.11
C VAL A 98 2.14 -8.40 20.04
N GLY A 99 1.61 -9.34 20.82
CA GLY A 99 2.05 -10.75 20.79
C GLY A 99 1.80 -11.41 19.45
N GLN A 100 0.64 -11.18 18.83
CA GLN A 100 0.29 -11.74 17.53
C GLN A 100 1.16 -11.15 16.42
N PHE A 101 1.26 -9.82 16.31
CA PHE A 101 2.05 -9.18 15.27
C PHE A 101 3.53 -9.53 15.32
N THR A 102 4.11 -9.72 16.49
CA THR A 102 5.53 -10.12 16.64
C THR A 102 5.80 -11.60 16.33
N SER A 103 4.76 -12.40 16.16
CA SER A 103 4.87 -13.84 15.87
C SER A 103 4.24 -14.32 14.58
N MET A 104 3.34 -13.51 13.99
CA MET A 104 2.64 -13.88 12.76
C MET A 104 3.41 -13.48 11.49
N THR A 105 3.01 -14.11 10.39
CA THR A 105 3.38 -13.69 9.03
C THR A 105 2.09 -13.33 8.28
N TYR A 106 2.15 -12.28 7.45
CA TYR A 106 1.00 -11.82 6.69
C TYR A 106 1.35 -11.61 5.21
N ASP A 107 0.48 -12.12 4.32
CA ASP A 107 0.54 -11.90 2.88
C ASP A 107 -0.53 -10.88 2.50
N GLY A 108 -0.09 -9.64 2.28
CA GLY A 108 -0.95 -8.53 1.91
C GLY A 108 -0.86 -8.15 0.43
N LEU A 109 -1.52 -7.05 0.10
CA LEU A 109 -1.42 -6.37 -1.19
C LEU A 109 -0.10 -5.62 -1.32
N THR A 110 0.41 -5.09 -0.19
CA THR A 110 1.57 -4.21 -0.14
C THR A 110 2.86 -4.94 0.25
N GLY A 111 2.81 -6.25 0.42
CA GLY A 111 3.98 -7.10 0.71
C GLY A 111 3.59 -8.55 0.96
N LYS A 112 4.50 -9.45 0.65
CA LYS A 112 4.39 -10.89 0.92
C LYS A 112 5.32 -11.27 2.07
N GLY A 113 4.87 -12.23 2.90
CA GLY A 113 5.65 -12.70 4.04
C GLY A 113 5.99 -11.60 5.05
N MET A 114 5.16 -10.59 5.20
CA MET A 114 5.41 -9.49 6.12
C MET A 114 5.46 -9.97 7.57
N THR A 115 6.46 -9.52 8.30
CA THR A 115 6.66 -9.78 9.73
C THR A 115 6.92 -8.48 10.47
N TRP A 116 6.69 -8.44 11.77
CA TRP A 116 6.90 -7.26 12.60
C TRP A 116 7.91 -7.54 13.70
N LYS A 117 8.82 -6.60 13.92
CA LYS A 117 9.73 -6.62 15.08
C LYS A 117 9.01 -6.09 16.33
N ALA A 118 9.58 -6.37 17.49
CA ALA A 118 9.10 -5.82 18.77
C ALA A 118 9.11 -4.27 18.81
N THR A 119 9.89 -3.64 17.93
CA THR A 119 9.92 -2.18 17.73
C THR A 119 8.72 -1.65 16.92
N GLY A 120 7.87 -2.52 16.36
CA GLY A 120 6.78 -2.18 15.45
C GLY A 120 7.21 -2.07 13.98
N GLU A 121 8.49 -2.22 13.67
CA GLU A 121 9.00 -2.17 12.30
C GLU A 121 8.52 -3.39 11.50
N VAL A 122 7.95 -3.13 10.31
CA VAL A 122 7.49 -4.17 9.38
C VAL A 122 8.54 -4.44 8.30
N SER A 123 8.66 -5.73 7.90
CA SER A 123 9.55 -6.17 6.82
C SER A 123 8.89 -5.95 5.44
N LYS A 124 8.69 -4.70 5.04
CA LYS A 124 8.18 -4.33 3.70
C LYS A 124 9.33 -3.95 2.77
N SER A 125 9.24 -4.41 1.53
CA SER A 125 10.15 -3.97 0.47
C SER A 125 9.41 -3.04 -0.49
N PRO A 126 9.96 -1.86 -0.79
CA PRO A 126 9.39 -0.99 -1.81
C PRO A 126 9.64 -1.59 -3.19
N MET A 127 8.77 -1.23 -4.14
CA MET A 127 8.99 -1.43 -5.57
C MET A 127 9.10 -0.06 -6.25
N ALA A 128 9.74 -0.02 -7.42
CA ALA A 128 9.76 1.18 -8.24
C ALA A 128 8.63 1.13 -9.27
N VAL A 129 7.92 2.24 -9.40
CA VAL A 129 6.97 2.47 -10.49
C VAL A 129 7.36 3.72 -11.24
N VAL A 130 7.01 3.79 -12.51
CA VAL A 130 7.22 4.97 -13.36
C VAL A 130 5.89 5.37 -13.99
N ILE A 131 5.66 6.67 -14.13
CA ILE A 131 4.48 7.19 -14.83
C ILE A 131 4.77 7.17 -16.33
N LYS A 132 3.95 6.43 -17.08
CA LYS A 132 3.97 6.37 -18.55
C LYS A 132 2.54 6.51 -19.08
N ASP A 133 2.36 7.38 -20.05
CA ASP A 133 1.05 7.65 -20.68
C ASP A 133 -0.06 7.94 -19.64
N GLY A 134 0.29 8.67 -18.57
CA GLY A 134 -0.62 9.04 -17.50
C GLY A 134 -1.04 7.88 -16.59
N THR A 135 -0.30 6.77 -16.54
CA THR A 135 -0.56 5.62 -15.67
C THR A 135 0.70 5.20 -14.92
N TYR A 136 0.50 4.55 -13.76
CA TYR A 136 1.60 3.93 -13.03
C TYR A 136 1.88 2.55 -13.63
N VAL A 137 3.14 2.29 -13.99
CA VAL A 137 3.61 0.98 -14.46
C VAL A 137 4.84 0.57 -13.67
N SER A 138 5.03 -0.73 -13.44
CA SER A 138 6.23 -1.24 -12.78
C SER A 138 7.49 -0.77 -13.54
N ALA A 139 8.46 -0.23 -12.80
CA ALA A 139 9.79 0.03 -13.35
C ALA A 139 10.57 -1.30 -13.33
N GLU A 140 10.97 -1.77 -14.51
CA GLU A 140 11.87 -2.93 -14.69
C GLU A 140 13.31 -2.57 -14.35
#